data_9fd8e1a75988c044e6c65a55d5da11e8
#
_entry.id   9fd8e1a75988c044e6c65a55d5da11e8
#
_cell.length_a   1.000
_cell.length_b   1.000
_cell.length_c   1.000
_cell.angle_alpha   90.00
_cell.angle_beta   90.00
_cell.angle_gamma   90.00
#
_symmetry.space_group_name_H-M   'P 1'
#
loop_
_entity.id
_entity.type
_entity.pdbx_description
1 polymer ?
#
loop_
_entity_poly.entity_id
_entity_poly.type
_entity_poly.pdbx_seq_one_letter_code
_entity_poly.pdbx_strand_id
1 'polypeptide(L)'
;MSIIPIVIEQTGRTERAYDIYSRLLKDRIIFVGTGIDDMVANIVIAQLLFLQTEDPDKDIHLYVNSPGGIVSSGLAIYDTMQYVKPDIATYCIGQAASMGALLLAAGAKGKRFALPHSRIMLHQPMGGFHGQATDIEIHAREILRMKETLNTILSFHTGQSLDKIQTDTDRDFFMSGSEAKEYGIVDEVISSIKEKKSHG
;
A
#
# COMPACT_ATOMS: atom_id res chain seq x y z
N MET A 1 1.22 -18.77 -16.97
CA MET A 1 0.16 -17.82 -17.40
C MET A 1 -0.93 -17.90 -16.33
N SER A 2 -1.10 -16.90 -15.50
CA SER A 2 -2.19 -16.91 -14.51
C SER A 2 -3.52 -16.63 -15.24
N ILE A 3 -4.48 -17.53 -15.04
CA ILE A 3 -5.83 -17.34 -15.59
C ILE A 3 -6.55 -16.34 -14.70
N ILE A 4 -6.83 -15.14 -15.23
CA ILE A 4 -7.67 -14.17 -14.53
C ILE A 4 -9.13 -14.58 -14.75
N PRO A 5 -9.90 -14.86 -13.68
CA PRO A 5 -11.30 -15.27 -13.81
C PRO A 5 -12.16 -14.18 -14.45
N ILE A 6 -13.15 -14.59 -15.25
CA ILE A 6 -14.14 -13.71 -15.84
C ILE A 6 -15.46 -13.88 -15.05
N VAL A 7 -16.07 -12.77 -14.69
CA VAL A 7 -17.38 -12.68 -14.05
C VAL A 7 -18.40 -12.13 -15.05
N ILE A 8 -19.55 -12.79 -15.18
CA ILE A 8 -20.66 -12.32 -16.02
C ILE A 8 -21.70 -11.67 -15.11
N GLU A 9 -21.96 -10.39 -15.33
CA GLU A 9 -23.04 -9.63 -14.67
C GLU A 9 -24.25 -9.56 -15.61
N GLN A 10 -25.41 -9.94 -15.11
CA GLN A 10 -26.67 -9.79 -15.84
C GLN A 10 -27.44 -8.60 -15.28
N THR A 11 -27.66 -7.59 -16.11
CA THR A 11 -28.48 -6.42 -15.76
C THR A 11 -29.67 -6.34 -16.71
N GLY A 12 -30.82 -6.79 -16.24
CA GLY A 12 -32.02 -6.92 -17.07
C GLY A 12 -31.80 -7.91 -18.21
N ARG A 13 -31.82 -7.42 -19.46
CA ARG A 13 -31.64 -8.24 -20.67
C ARG A 13 -30.22 -8.21 -21.24
N THR A 14 -29.31 -7.50 -20.61
CA THR A 14 -27.90 -7.36 -21.07
C THR A 14 -26.97 -8.13 -20.15
N GLU A 15 -26.08 -8.91 -20.76
CA GLU A 15 -24.95 -9.57 -20.07
C GLU A 15 -23.67 -8.80 -20.36
N ARG A 16 -22.87 -8.56 -19.31
CA ARG A 16 -21.53 -7.96 -19.44
C ARG A 16 -20.50 -8.86 -18.77
N ALA A 17 -19.45 -9.17 -19.49
CA ALA A 17 -18.30 -9.90 -18.99
C ALA A 17 -17.24 -8.92 -18.48
N TYR A 18 -16.72 -9.16 -17.28
CA TYR A 18 -15.60 -8.42 -16.67
C TYR A 18 -14.55 -9.42 -16.20
N ASP A 19 -13.27 -9.08 -16.30
CA ASP A 19 -12.31 -9.76 -15.46
C ASP A 19 -12.55 -9.39 -13.98
N ILE A 20 -12.05 -10.23 -13.05
CA ILE A 20 -12.36 -10.06 -11.63
C ILE A 20 -11.86 -8.70 -11.08
N TYR A 21 -10.70 -8.21 -11.55
CA TYR A 21 -10.16 -6.93 -11.07
C TYR A 21 -10.97 -5.74 -11.59
N SER A 22 -11.37 -5.76 -12.86
CA SER A 22 -12.27 -4.77 -13.44
C SER A 22 -13.65 -4.77 -12.75
N ARG A 23 -14.14 -5.95 -12.34
CA ARG A 23 -15.38 -6.03 -11.57
C ARG A 23 -15.25 -5.44 -10.17
N LEU A 24 -14.15 -5.73 -9.46
CA LEU A 24 -13.87 -5.19 -8.14
C LEU A 24 -13.61 -3.67 -8.18
N LEU A 25 -13.02 -3.16 -9.25
CA LEU A 25 -12.82 -1.72 -9.44
C LEU A 25 -14.13 -0.93 -9.44
N LYS A 26 -15.24 -1.51 -9.97
CA LYS A 26 -16.58 -0.91 -9.87
C LYS A 26 -17.04 -0.72 -8.42
N ASP A 27 -16.59 -1.57 -7.52
CA ASP A 27 -16.82 -1.46 -6.08
C ASP A 27 -15.73 -0.66 -5.37
N ARG A 28 -14.91 0.08 -6.15
CA ARG A 28 -13.82 0.94 -5.69
C ARG A 28 -12.69 0.19 -4.98
N ILE A 29 -12.48 -1.07 -5.35
CA ILE A 29 -11.46 -1.96 -4.78
C ILE A 29 -10.28 -2.06 -5.75
N ILE A 30 -9.08 -1.75 -5.24
CA ILE A 30 -7.80 -1.86 -5.93
C ILE A 30 -6.92 -2.87 -5.20
N PHE A 31 -6.12 -3.65 -5.94
CA PHE A 31 -5.15 -4.59 -5.39
C PHE A 31 -3.72 -4.20 -5.73
N VAL A 32 -2.86 -4.18 -4.71
CA VAL A 32 -1.41 -4.29 -4.84
C VAL A 32 -1.03 -5.69 -4.38
N GLY A 33 -1.10 -6.65 -5.30
CA GLY A 33 -0.99 -8.09 -5.02
C GLY A 33 0.34 -8.73 -5.41
N THR A 34 1.32 -7.93 -5.85
CA THR A 34 2.63 -8.38 -6.34
C THR A 34 3.74 -7.44 -5.89
N GLY A 35 4.97 -7.67 -6.35
CA GLY A 35 6.05 -6.69 -6.26
C GLY A 35 5.66 -5.38 -6.98
N ILE A 36 6.10 -4.26 -6.42
CA ILE A 36 5.82 -2.91 -6.95
C ILE A 36 6.91 -2.54 -7.95
N ASP A 37 6.54 -2.49 -9.21
CA ASP A 37 7.34 -1.99 -10.32
C ASP A 37 6.60 -0.83 -11.03
N ASP A 38 7.19 -0.31 -12.10
CA ASP A 38 6.61 0.81 -12.84
C ASP A 38 5.26 0.45 -13.49
N MET A 39 5.07 -0.81 -13.92
CA MET A 39 3.81 -1.25 -14.50
C MET A 39 2.70 -1.28 -13.45
N VAL A 40 2.96 -1.89 -12.31
CA VAL A 40 2.02 -1.93 -11.17
C VAL A 40 1.68 -0.52 -10.71
N ALA A 41 2.70 0.35 -10.57
CA ALA A 41 2.49 1.73 -10.16
C ALA A 41 1.56 2.47 -11.13
N ASN A 42 1.83 2.41 -12.43
CA ASN A 42 1.02 3.07 -13.45
C ASN A 42 -0.44 2.58 -13.46
N ILE A 43 -0.66 1.27 -13.26
CA ILE A 43 -2.01 0.69 -13.20
C ILE A 43 -2.76 1.19 -11.95
N VAL A 44 -2.12 1.16 -10.78
CA VAL A 44 -2.74 1.62 -9.53
C VAL A 44 -3.04 3.12 -9.58
N ILE A 45 -2.11 3.93 -10.08
CA ILE A 45 -2.30 5.37 -10.28
C ILE A 45 -3.49 5.66 -11.21
N ALA A 46 -3.55 4.97 -12.36
CA ALA A 46 -4.66 5.14 -13.29
C ALA A 46 -6.02 4.78 -12.65
N GLN A 47 -6.07 3.72 -11.84
CA GLN A 47 -7.28 3.32 -11.11
C GLN A 47 -7.68 4.36 -10.03
N LEU A 48 -6.73 4.91 -9.28
CA LEU A 48 -6.98 5.97 -8.30
C LEU A 48 -7.56 7.23 -8.96
N LEU A 49 -6.95 7.68 -10.05
CA LEU A 49 -7.42 8.85 -10.82
C LEU A 49 -8.80 8.61 -11.44
N PHE A 50 -9.04 7.42 -11.97
CA PHE A 50 -10.35 7.04 -12.52
C PHE A 50 -11.44 7.08 -11.43
N LEU A 51 -11.20 6.45 -10.29
CA LEU A 51 -12.17 6.39 -9.19
C LEU A 51 -12.46 7.77 -8.58
N GLN A 52 -11.47 8.66 -8.50
CA GLN A 52 -11.70 10.05 -8.11
C GLN A 52 -12.66 10.75 -9.07
N THR A 53 -12.53 10.50 -10.39
CA THR A 53 -13.39 11.11 -11.41
C THR A 53 -14.82 10.57 -11.34
N GLU A 54 -14.98 9.28 -11.02
CA GLU A 54 -16.30 8.65 -10.91
C GLU A 54 -17.09 9.15 -9.70
N ASP A 55 -16.47 9.24 -8.53
CA ASP A 55 -17.11 9.76 -7.30
C ASP A 55 -16.02 10.23 -6.32
N PRO A 56 -15.80 11.54 -6.18
CA PRO A 56 -14.75 12.08 -5.34
C PRO A 56 -15.05 12.02 -3.83
N ASP A 57 -16.27 11.67 -3.43
CA ASP A 57 -16.71 11.70 -2.03
C ASP A 57 -16.80 10.30 -1.40
N LYS A 58 -16.58 9.24 -2.20
CA LYS A 58 -16.56 7.87 -1.70
C LYS A 58 -15.16 7.34 -1.53
N ASP A 59 -14.94 6.61 -0.45
CA ASP A 59 -13.66 5.94 -0.15
C ASP A 59 -13.22 5.01 -1.28
N ILE A 60 -11.91 4.87 -1.42
CA ILE A 60 -11.24 3.87 -2.25
C ILE A 60 -10.63 2.83 -1.33
N HIS A 61 -10.78 1.55 -1.65
CA HIS A 61 -10.28 0.43 -0.86
C HIS A 61 -9.05 -0.18 -1.51
N LEU A 62 -7.87 0.01 -0.90
CA LEU A 62 -6.59 -0.51 -1.39
C LEU A 62 -6.18 -1.75 -0.59
N TYR A 63 -6.23 -2.91 -1.22
CA TYR A 63 -5.81 -4.19 -0.63
C TYR A 63 -4.34 -4.46 -0.95
N VAL A 64 -3.53 -4.65 0.08
CA VAL A 64 -2.08 -4.84 -0.02
C VAL A 64 -1.71 -6.27 0.36
N ASN A 65 -1.09 -6.98 -0.61
CA ASN A 65 -0.41 -8.26 -0.42
C ASN A 65 0.89 -8.23 -1.22
N SER A 66 1.86 -7.45 -0.76
CA SER A 66 3.04 -7.10 -1.52
C SER A 66 4.32 -7.22 -0.70
N PRO A 67 5.40 -7.77 -1.28
CA PRO A 67 6.73 -7.74 -0.67
C PRO A 67 7.41 -6.37 -0.77
N GLY A 68 6.76 -5.35 -1.35
CA GLY A 68 7.37 -4.07 -1.69
C GLY A 68 7.94 -4.07 -3.10
N GLY A 69 8.96 -3.26 -3.37
CA GLY A 69 9.58 -3.18 -4.69
C GLY A 69 10.33 -1.86 -4.93
N ILE A 70 10.25 -1.33 -6.14
CA ILE A 70 10.99 -0.14 -6.58
C ILE A 70 10.49 1.10 -5.81
N VAL A 71 11.41 1.80 -5.15
CA VAL A 71 11.08 2.94 -4.28
C VAL A 71 10.39 4.06 -5.06
N SER A 72 10.90 4.43 -6.24
CA SER A 72 10.30 5.49 -7.07
C SER A 72 8.87 5.15 -7.52
N SER A 73 8.63 3.88 -7.88
CA SER A 73 7.30 3.40 -8.27
C SER A 73 6.34 3.41 -7.08
N GLY A 74 6.82 3.00 -5.89
CA GLY A 74 6.04 3.06 -4.66
C GLY A 74 5.73 4.49 -4.21
N LEU A 75 6.68 5.42 -4.33
CA LEU A 75 6.46 6.84 -4.03
C LEU A 75 5.47 7.48 -5.00
N ALA A 76 5.46 7.09 -6.28
CA ALA A 76 4.48 7.57 -7.25
C ALA A 76 3.04 7.16 -6.86
N ILE A 77 2.85 5.93 -6.36
CA ILE A 77 1.55 5.50 -5.79
C ILE A 77 1.23 6.32 -4.55
N TYR A 78 2.19 6.45 -3.62
CA TYR A 78 2.02 7.19 -2.38
C TYR A 78 1.57 8.63 -2.63
N ASP A 79 2.30 9.36 -3.48
CA ASP A 79 1.97 10.75 -3.80
C ASP A 79 0.57 10.86 -4.43
N THR A 80 0.19 9.90 -5.28
CA THR A 80 -1.15 9.85 -5.86
C THR A 80 -2.22 9.58 -4.80
N MET A 81 -1.97 8.68 -3.84
CA MET A 81 -2.87 8.44 -2.70
C MET A 81 -3.10 9.70 -1.88
N GLN A 82 -2.07 10.54 -1.69
CA GLN A 82 -2.19 11.80 -0.96
C GLN A 82 -2.82 12.93 -1.80
N TYR A 83 -2.70 12.85 -3.14
CA TYR A 83 -3.20 13.86 -4.07
C TYR A 83 -4.70 13.76 -4.34
N VAL A 84 -5.24 12.54 -4.44
CA VAL A 84 -6.67 12.33 -4.76
C VAL A 84 -7.56 12.76 -3.60
N LYS A 85 -8.77 13.25 -3.92
CA LYS A 85 -9.74 13.73 -2.92
C LYS A 85 -10.35 12.62 -2.06
N PRO A 86 -10.71 11.43 -2.61
CA PRO A 86 -11.26 10.34 -1.80
C PRO A 86 -10.30 9.87 -0.71
N ASP A 87 -10.83 9.55 0.47
CA ASP A 87 -10.07 8.81 1.47
C ASP A 87 -9.68 7.41 0.94
N ILE A 88 -8.43 7.02 1.18
CA ILE A 88 -7.95 5.69 0.83
C ILE A 88 -7.95 4.82 2.08
N ALA A 89 -8.87 3.85 2.12
CA ALA A 89 -8.85 2.81 3.15
C ALA A 89 -7.89 1.70 2.73
N THR A 90 -6.93 1.34 3.58
CA THR A 90 -5.90 0.34 3.27
C THR A 90 -6.08 -0.94 4.08
N TYR A 91 -5.83 -2.09 3.45
CA TYR A 91 -6.04 -3.41 4.06
C TYR A 91 -4.83 -4.31 3.79
N CYS A 92 -4.15 -4.77 4.83
CA CYS A 92 -3.14 -5.82 4.69
C CYS A 92 -3.79 -7.20 4.69
N ILE A 93 -3.65 -7.91 3.58
CA ILE A 93 -4.07 -9.30 3.42
C ILE A 93 -2.85 -10.15 3.05
N GLY A 94 -2.39 -11.00 3.98
CA GLY A 94 -1.16 -11.77 3.79
C GLY A 94 0.06 -10.99 4.24
N GLN A 95 0.66 -10.16 3.38
CA GLN A 95 1.84 -9.37 3.75
C GLN A 95 1.83 -7.95 3.20
N ALA A 96 2.44 -7.05 3.95
CA ALA A 96 2.83 -5.72 3.51
C ALA A 96 4.27 -5.45 3.96
N ALA A 97 5.23 -5.54 3.02
CA ALA A 97 6.64 -5.37 3.32
C ALA A 97 7.24 -4.19 2.57
N SER A 98 8.23 -3.50 3.17
CA SER A 98 8.97 -2.42 2.54
C SER A 98 8.03 -1.33 1.99
N MET A 99 8.07 -1.01 0.69
CA MET A 99 7.14 -0.07 0.07
C MET A 99 5.67 -0.47 0.26
N GLY A 100 5.35 -1.78 0.34
CA GLY A 100 4.00 -2.24 0.65
C GLY A 100 3.52 -1.83 2.05
N ALA A 101 4.42 -1.85 3.05
CA ALA A 101 4.12 -1.38 4.40
C ALA A 101 3.93 0.15 4.45
N LEU A 102 4.72 0.89 3.66
CA LEU A 102 4.56 2.34 3.53
C LEU A 102 3.20 2.69 2.93
N LEU A 103 2.78 2.03 1.84
CA LEU A 103 1.46 2.24 1.25
C LEU A 103 0.32 1.86 2.21
N LEU A 104 0.49 0.79 3.01
CA LEU A 104 -0.47 0.43 4.05
C LEU A 104 -0.61 1.53 5.11
N ALA A 105 0.51 2.05 5.60
CA ALA A 105 0.54 3.13 6.58
C ALA A 105 -0.01 4.46 6.04
N ALA A 106 0.08 4.68 4.72
CA ALA A 106 -0.33 5.90 4.03
C ALA A 106 -1.84 6.05 3.82
N GLY A 107 -2.63 5.07 4.22
CA GLY A 107 -4.09 5.16 4.22
C GLY A 107 -4.63 6.27 5.13
N ALA A 108 -5.88 6.66 4.91
CA ALA A 108 -6.55 7.65 5.73
C ALA A 108 -6.61 7.20 7.20
N LYS A 109 -6.35 8.10 8.12
CA LYS A 109 -6.33 7.80 9.56
C LYS A 109 -7.69 7.27 10.03
N GLY A 110 -7.67 6.16 10.76
CA GLY A 110 -8.88 5.43 11.18
C GLY A 110 -9.40 4.44 10.12
N LYS A 111 -8.77 4.37 8.93
CA LYS A 111 -9.18 3.50 7.81
C LYS A 111 -8.04 2.58 7.33
N ARG A 112 -7.09 2.26 8.22
CA ARG A 112 -5.95 1.37 7.93
C ARG A 112 -6.13 0.07 8.69
N PHE A 113 -6.18 -1.05 7.97
CA PHE A 113 -6.58 -2.34 8.53
C PHE A 113 -5.56 -3.44 8.25
N ALA A 114 -5.49 -4.43 9.15
CA ALA A 114 -4.77 -5.68 8.92
C ALA A 114 -5.67 -6.87 9.26
N LEU A 115 -5.53 -7.98 8.54
CA LEU A 115 -6.11 -9.25 8.96
C LEU A 115 -5.25 -9.91 10.05
N PRO A 116 -5.81 -10.80 10.90
CA PRO A 116 -5.13 -11.30 12.10
C PRO A 116 -3.80 -12.01 11.85
N HIS A 117 -3.64 -12.65 10.69
CA HIS A 117 -2.42 -13.38 10.31
C HIS A 117 -1.57 -12.62 9.29
N SER A 118 -1.87 -11.34 9.05
CA SER A 118 -1.06 -10.48 8.19
C SER A 118 0.31 -10.24 8.80
N ARG A 119 1.31 -10.14 7.92
CA ARG A 119 2.69 -9.85 8.28
C ARG A 119 3.12 -8.52 7.69
N ILE A 120 3.61 -7.65 8.52
CA ILE A 120 4.11 -6.33 8.13
C ILE A 120 5.61 -6.30 8.35
N MET A 121 6.38 -5.70 7.44
CA MET A 121 7.82 -5.58 7.56
C MET A 121 8.30 -4.23 7.08
N LEU A 122 9.12 -3.59 7.91
CA LEU A 122 9.84 -2.36 7.60
C LEU A 122 11.32 -2.65 7.42
N HIS A 123 11.96 -1.98 6.49
CA HIS A 123 13.41 -1.93 6.36
C HIS A 123 13.85 -0.72 5.53
N GLN A 124 15.14 -0.38 5.61
CA GLN A 124 15.72 0.68 4.78
C GLN A 124 15.77 0.29 3.29
N PRO A 125 15.81 1.27 2.36
CA PRO A 125 15.94 0.98 0.95
C PRO A 125 17.27 0.25 0.67
N MET A 126 17.18 -0.74 -0.22
CA MET A 126 18.37 -1.44 -0.74
C MET A 126 18.73 -0.88 -2.10
N GLY A 127 20.01 -0.72 -2.35
CA GLY A 127 20.54 -0.31 -3.64
C GLY A 127 22.00 -0.67 -3.77
N GLY A 128 22.47 -0.77 -5.01
CA GLY A 128 23.88 -1.00 -5.33
C GLY A 128 24.19 -0.37 -6.69
N PHE A 129 25.42 0.07 -6.85
CA PHE A 129 25.89 0.69 -8.10
C PHE A 129 27.35 0.30 -8.38
N HIS A 130 27.65 0.08 -9.65
CA HIS A 130 29.01 -0.16 -10.13
C HIS A 130 29.38 0.93 -11.14
N GLY A 131 30.52 1.57 -10.95
CA GLY A 131 30.96 2.65 -11.83
C GLY A 131 32.21 3.35 -11.34
N GLN A 132 32.43 4.55 -11.83
CA GLN A 132 33.53 5.41 -11.37
C GLN A 132 33.24 5.90 -9.94
N ALA A 133 34.28 6.24 -9.18
CA ALA A 133 34.16 6.64 -7.78
C ALA A 133 33.15 7.79 -7.57
N THR A 134 33.16 8.79 -8.44
CA THR A 134 32.23 9.92 -8.38
C THR A 134 30.78 9.49 -8.63
N ASP A 135 30.54 8.57 -9.56
CA ASP A 135 29.20 8.06 -9.82
C ASP A 135 28.67 7.25 -8.64
N ILE A 136 29.52 6.43 -8.02
CA ILE A 136 29.18 5.68 -6.79
C ILE A 136 28.79 6.65 -5.68
N GLU A 137 29.50 7.74 -5.48
CA GLU A 137 29.19 8.76 -4.47
C GLU A 137 27.84 9.45 -4.75
N ILE A 138 27.53 9.78 -5.99
CA ILE A 138 26.24 10.39 -6.39
C ILE A 138 25.09 9.44 -6.05
N HIS A 139 25.21 8.17 -6.44
CA HIS A 139 24.17 7.18 -6.16
C HIS A 139 24.03 6.86 -4.66
N ALA A 140 25.14 6.83 -3.91
CA ALA A 140 25.09 6.65 -2.47
C ALA A 140 24.33 7.80 -1.78
N ARG A 141 24.58 9.04 -2.17
CA ARG A 141 23.82 10.19 -1.66
C ARG A 141 22.34 10.12 -1.96
N GLU A 142 21.97 9.68 -3.17
CA GLU A 142 20.55 9.55 -3.55
C GLU A 142 19.85 8.43 -2.74
N ILE A 143 20.52 7.30 -2.48
CA ILE A 143 19.98 6.23 -1.61
C ILE A 143 19.77 6.75 -0.19
N LEU A 144 20.71 7.52 0.37
CA LEU A 144 20.57 8.11 1.71
C LEU A 144 19.41 9.11 1.75
N ARG A 145 19.24 9.94 0.72
CA ARG A 145 18.12 10.86 0.61
C ARG A 145 16.78 10.12 0.53
N MET A 146 16.68 9.04 -0.25
CA MET A 146 15.49 8.19 -0.28
C MET A 146 15.20 7.59 1.10
N LYS A 147 16.22 7.11 1.83
CA LYS A 147 16.08 6.59 3.20
C LYS A 147 15.44 7.64 4.12
N GLU A 148 15.94 8.88 4.10
CA GLU A 148 15.39 9.98 4.90
C GLU A 148 13.93 10.30 4.53
N THR A 149 13.62 10.33 3.24
CA THR A 149 12.25 10.56 2.75
C THR A 149 11.30 9.49 3.25
N LEU A 150 11.64 8.21 3.11
CA LEU A 150 10.81 7.09 3.54
C LEU A 150 10.61 7.08 5.07
N ASN A 151 11.66 7.35 5.83
CA ASN A 151 11.59 7.43 7.29
C ASN A 151 10.70 8.61 7.75
N THR A 152 10.77 9.74 7.07
CA THR A 152 9.91 10.91 7.35
C THR A 152 8.44 10.60 7.08
N ILE A 153 8.15 9.94 5.96
CA ILE A 153 6.78 9.50 5.61
C ILE A 153 6.25 8.52 6.67
N LEU A 154 7.05 7.51 7.05
CA LEU A 154 6.66 6.54 8.07
C LEU A 154 6.44 7.20 9.43
N SER A 155 7.33 8.11 9.85
CA SER A 155 7.16 8.88 11.09
C SER A 155 5.87 9.68 11.10
N PHE A 156 5.54 10.36 9.99
CA PHE A 156 4.30 11.13 9.84
C PHE A 156 3.05 10.26 9.99
N HIS A 157 2.99 9.12 9.30
CA HIS A 157 1.79 8.27 9.29
C HIS A 157 1.63 7.42 10.53
N THR A 158 2.73 6.99 11.16
CA THR A 158 2.69 6.13 12.36
C THR A 158 2.61 6.92 13.66
N GLY A 159 3.08 8.18 13.67
CA GLY A 159 3.24 8.98 14.88
C GLY A 159 4.48 8.58 15.72
N GLN A 160 5.30 7.67 15.23
CA GLN A 160 6.59 7.33 15.87
C GLN A 160 7.63 8.43 15.62
N SER A 161 8.58 8.59 16.56
CA SER A 161 9.69 9.52 16.37
C SER A 161 10.57 9.07 15.20
N LEU A 162 11.20 10.04 14.52
CA LEU A 162 12.11 9.76 13.42
C LEU A 162 13.27 8.85 13.85
N ASP A 163 13.83 9.06 15.05
CA ASP A 163 14.91 8.25 15.60
C ASP A 163 14.49 6.78 15.80
N LYS A 164 13.24 6.56 16.25
CA LYS A 164 12.69 5.21 16.38
C LYS A 164 12.52 4.55 15.02
N ILE A 165 11.95 5.25 14.04
CA ILE A 165 11.81 4.76 12.67
C ILE A 165 13.19 4.42 12.08
N GLN A 166 14.19 5.28 12.24
CA GLN A 166 15.54 5.04 11.75
C GLN A 166 16.19 3.79 12.36
N THR A 167 15.98 3.59 13.67
CA THR A 167 16.50 2.43 14.39
C THR A 167 15.82 1.14 13.93
N ASP A 168 14.49 1.15 13.86
CA ASP A 168 13.71 -0.05 13.54
C ASP A 168 13.87 -0.45 12.05
N THR A 169 14.01 0.52 11.14
CA THR A 169 14.21 0.25 9.70
C THR A 169 15.65 -0.08 9.31
N ASP A 170 16.61 -0.03 10.22
CA ASP A 170 18.01 -0.35 9.89
C ASP A 170 18.20 -1.80 9.42
N ARG A 171 17.38 -2.70 9.92
CA ARG A 171 17.28 -4.11 9.50
C ARG A 171 15.81 -4.49 9.35
N ASP A 172 15.57 -5.72 8.86
CA ASP A 172 14.21 -6.24 8.71
C ASP A 172 13.48 -6.26 10.05
N PHE A 173 12.48 -5.40 10.17
CA PHE A 173 11.63 -5.27 11.36
C PHE A 173 10.24 -5.81 11.07
N PHE A 174 9.97 -7.03 11.55
CA PHE A 174 8.72 -7.72 11.32
C PHE A 174 7.71 -7.46 12.43
N MET A 175 6.44 -7.33 12.04
CA MET A 175 5.30 -7.13 12.93
C MET A 175 4.13 -8.02 12.52
N SER A 176 3.42 -8.57 13.52
CA SER A 176 2.05 -9.07 13.37
C SER A 176 1.08 -7.91 13.16
N GLY A 177 -0.18 -8.19 12.81
CA GLY A 177 -1.22 -7.17 12.73
C GLY A 177 -1.41 -6.39 14.03
N SER A 178 -1.33 -7.06 15.19
CA SER A 178 -1.46 -6.42 16.51
C SER A 178 -0.30 -5.49 16.83
N GLU A 179 0.93 -5.94 16.58
CA GLU A 179 2.13 -5.12 16.77
C GLU A 179 2.13 -3.91 15.79
N ALA A 180 1.67 -4.10 14.55
CA ALA A 180 1.54 -3.01 13.57
C ALA A 180 0.48 -1.96 14.00
N LYS A 181 -0.58 -2.39 14.71
CA LYS A 181 -1.55 -1.46 15.33
C LYS A 181 -0.91 -0.67 16.47
N GLU A 182 -0.19 -1.31 17.38
CA GLU A 182 0.51 -0.64 18.47
C GLU A 182 1.60 0.32 17.95
N TYR A 183 2.24 -0.05 16.85
CA TYR A 183 3.23 0.78 16.16
C TYR A 183 2.62 1.98 15.44
N GLY A 184 1.35 1.90 15.05
CA GLY A 184 0.63 2.96 14.35
C GLY A 184 0.61 2.84 12.82
N ILE A 185 1.04 1.70 12.27
CA ILE A 185 0.95 1.42 10.82
C ILE A 185 -0.49 1.18 10.40
N VAL A 186 -1.26 0.47 11.22
CA VAL A 186 -2.70 0.26 11.02
C VAL A 186 -3.49 0.76 12.22
N ASP A 187 -4.77 1.03 12.01
CA ASP A 187 -5.67 1.51 13.05
C ASP A 187 -6.43 0.37 13.72
N GLU A 188 -6.71 -0.72 12.99
CA GLU A 188 -7.50 -1.84 13.50
C GLU A 188 -7.07 -3.19 12.89
N VAL A 189 -7.13 -4.25 13.71
CA VAL A 189 -7.02 -5.65 13.24
C VAL A 189 -8.43 -6.22 13.16
N ILE A 190 -8.89 -6.55 11.95
CA ILE A 190 -10.25 -7.05 11.71
C ILE A 190 -10.26 -8.57 11.53
N SER A 191 -10.88 -9.29 12.47
CA SER A 191 -10.99 -10.76 12.43
C SER A 191 -12.21 -11.24 11.65
N SER A 192 -13.30 -10.49 11.66
CA SER A 192 -14.54 -10.82 10.94
C SER A 192 -15.43 -9.60 10.74
N ILE A 193 -16.05 -9.51 9.55
CA ILE A 193 -17.11 -8.52 9.30
C ILE A 193 -18.37 -8.81 10.15
N LYS A 194 -18.55 -10.04 10.62
CA LYS A 194 -19.73 -10.47 11.41
C LYS A 194 -19.73 -9.92 12.83
N GLU A 195 -18.57 -9.59 13.40
CA GLU A 195 -18.46 -9.11 14.79
C GLU A 195 -18.95 -7.67 15.01
N LYS A 196 -19.07 -6.88 13.94
CA LYS A 196 -19.59 -5.49 14.02
C LYS A 196 -21.12 -5.39 14.23
N LYS A 197 -21.88 -6.50 14.18
CA LYS A 197 -23.36 -6.49 14.32
C LYS A 197 -23.86 -6.75 15.74
N SER A 198 -23.00 -6.94 16.74
CA SER A 198 -23.42 -7.33 18.11
C SER A 198 -23.45 -6.18 19.13
N HIS A 199 -23.22 -4.94 18.74
CA HIS A 199 -23.28 -3.78 19.63
C HIS A 199 -24.06 -2.63 18.96
N GLY A 200 -25.35 -2.82 18.82
CA GLY A 200 -26.32 -1.82 18.40
C GLY A 200 -27.64 -2.06 19.11
#